data_dd2065966b0dd53c234a878aa5007c11
#
_entry.id   dd2065966b0dd53c234a878aa5007c11
#
_cell.length_a   1.000
_cell.length_b   1.000
_cell.length_c   1.000
_cell.angle_alpha   90.00
_cell.angle_beta   90.00
_cell.angle_gamma   90.00
#
_symmetry.space_group_name_H-M   'P 1'
#
loop_
_entity.id
_entity.type
_entity.pdbx_description
1 polymer ?
#
loop_
_entity_poly.entity_id
_entity_poly.type
_entity_poly.pdbx_seq_one_letter_code
_entity_poly.pdbx_strand_id
1 'polypeptide(L)'
;EEKKRNSFLSFFIPRKGFIATPILIDINILVFIVMIASGVGIMSPSTLSLLKWGADFGPLTLTGDWWRTVTCNFIHIGAFHLLMNMYAFMYVGLLLEELIGGRRMFVSYLLTGLCSAAFSLYMHGETISTGASGSIFGLYGIFLAFLLFHRIAKEQRKALLTSILIFVGYNLVYGMKAGIDNAAHIGGLLSGFVLGIIYVVGYKFEKPDAQRTVSIIGELGIFCIFLFSFMILCKNVPPLYPEIRKEWESGIVEAYLNGELEEENENSNHSAVNATDNLSSRKVPAYTPVGNDDTWLSYYDAATKFSCQY
;
A
#
# COMPACT_ATOMS: atom_id res chain seq x y z
N GLU A 1 -29.34 3.90 -32.79
CA GLU A 1 -28.40 4.91 -32.18
C GLU A 1 -27.42 4.29 -31.19
N GLU A 2 -26.59 3.38 -31.67
CA GLU A 2 -25.47 2.78 -30.92
C GLU A 2 -24.17 3.45 -31.36
N LYS A 3 -24.06 4.76 -31.14
CA LYS A 3 -22.89 5.52 -31.58
C LYS A 3 -22.08 5.99 -30.36
N LYS A 4 -20.81 5.53 -30.28
CA LYS A 4 -19.73 6.01 -29.42
C LYS A 4 -19.73 5.53 -27.96
N ARG A 5 -19.49 4.24 -27.73
CA ARG A 5 -19.17 3.75 -26.38
C ARG A 5 -17.72 3.24 -26.19
N ASN A 6 -16.85 3.55 -27.14
CA ASN A 6 -15.43 3.17 -27.09
C ASN A 6 -14.50 4.37 -26.92
N SER A 7 -14.89 5.36 -26.12
CA SER A 7 -13.95 6.39 -25.68
C SER A 7 -13.19 5.88 -24.44
N PHE A 8 -11.87 5.98 -24.43
CA PHE A 8 -11.04 5.70 -23.25
C PHE A 8 -11.59 6.38 -21.97
N LEU A 9 -12.15 7.58 -22.10
CA LEU A 9 -12.80 8.30 -21.01
C LEU A 9 -14.01 7.54 -20.40
N SER A 10 -14.64 6.63 -21.13
CA SER A 10 -15.78 5.86 -20.61
C SER A 10 -15.41 4.90 -19.48
N PHE A 11 -14.12 4.58 -19.31
CA PHE A 11 -13.61 3.75 -18.20
C PHE A 11 -13.56 4.49 -16.86
N PHE A 12 -13.52 5.82 -16.89
CA PHE A 12 -13.51 6.68 -15.71
C PHE A 12 -14.90 7.14 -15.28
N ILE A 13 -15.93 6.78 -16.04
CA ILE A 13 -17.29 7.23 -15.76
C ILE A 13 -18.09 6.06 -15.17
N PRO A 14 -18.58 6.19 -13.91
CA PRO A 14 -19.44 5.20 -13.30
C PRO A 14 -20.68 4.94 -14.14
N ARG A 15 -21.02 3.66 -14.33
CA ARG A 15 -22.21 3.23 -15.08
C ARG A 15 -22.81 2.01 -14.43
N LYS A 16 -24.08 1.69 -14.77
CA LYS A 16 -24.77 0.51 -14.23
C LYS A 16 -23.93 -0.75 -14.44
N GLY A 17 -23.61 -1.45 -13.36
CA GLY A 17 -22.76 -2.66 -13.36
C GLY A 17 -21.25 -2.40 -13.32
N PHE A 18 -20.82 -1.14 -13.37
CA PHE A 18 -19.40 -0.75 -13.33
C PHE A 18 -19.27 0.62 -12.63
N ILE A 19 -19.29 0.60 -11.31
CA ILE A 19 -19.38 1.79 -10.44
C ILE A 19 -18.13 1.90 -9.54
N ALA A 20 -17.77 0.81 -8.86
CA ALA A 20 -16.71 0.84 -7.84
C ALA A 20 -15.33 0.98 -8.46
N THR A 21 -15.05 0.29 -9.56
CA THR A 21 -13.75 0.35 -10.24
C THR A 21 -13.42 1.77 -10.71
N PRO A 22 -14.27 2.48 -11.50
CA PRO A 22 -13.96 3.85 -11.88
C PRO A 22 -13.82 4.78 -10.68
N ILE A 23 -14.71 4.71 -9.68
CA ILE A 23 -14.61 5.55 -8.48
C ILE A 23 -13.27 5.34 -7.76
N LEU A 24 -12.84 4.09 -7.56
CA LEU A 24 -11.58 3.80 -6.89
C LEU A 24 -10.35 4.22 -7.71
N ILE A 25 -10.40 4.09 -9.03
CA ILE A 25 -9.37 4.62 -9.93
C ILE A 25 -9.30 6.15 -9.82
N ASP A 26 -10.45 6.83 -9.89
CA ASP A 26 -10.52 8.29 -9.80
C ASP A 26 -10.03 8.79 -8.44
N ILE A 27 -10.31 8.09 -7.33
CA ILE A 27 -9.78 8.42 -6.00
C ILE A 27 -8.24 8.31 -6.00
N ASN A 28 -7.67 7.24 -6.53
CA ASN A 28 -6.21 7.08 -6.60
C ASN A 28 -5.56 8.19 -7.44
N ILE A 29 -6.13 8.52 -8.58
CA ILE A 29 -5.65 9.62 -9.44
C ILE A 29 -5.79 10.96 -8.72
N LEU A 30 -6.93 11.22 -8.07
CA LEU A 30 -7.17 12.46 -7.34
C LEU A 30 -6.16 12.64 -6.19
N VAL A 31 -5.94 11.60 -5.37
CA VAL A 31 -4.93 11.64 -4.30
C VAL A 31 -3.56 11.99 -4.88
N PHE A 32 -3.16 11.36 -5.97
CA PHE A 32 -1.87 11.64 -6.61
C PHE A 32 -1.77 13.07 -7.15
N ILE A 33 -2.84 13.60 -7.76
CA ILE A 33 -2.89 15.00 -8.22
C ILE A 33 -2.74 15.96 -7.03
N VAL A 34 -3.42 15.71 -5.91
CA VAL A 34 -3.33 16.54 -4.70
C VAL A 34 -1.93 16.45 -4.09
N MET A 35 -1.29 15.27 -4.07
CA MET A 35 0.11 15.09 -3.67
C MET A 35 1.03 16.00 -4.50
N ILE A 36 0.92 15.96 -5.83
CA ILE A 36 1.72 16.82 -6.72
C ILE A 36 1.44 18.31 -6.45
N ALA A 37 0.19 18.69 -6.33
CA ALA A 37 -0.21 20.07 -6.06
C ALA A 37 0.33 20.59 -4.71
N SER A 38 0.60 19.68 -3.75
CA SER A 38 1.24 20.00 -2.47
C SER A 38 2.78 20.00 -2.52
N GLY A 39 3.39 19.87 -3.71
CA GLY A 39 4.83 19.93 -3.90
C GLY A 39 5.54 18.57 -3.89
N VAL A 40 4.80 17.45 -3.88
CA VAL A 40 5.40 16.11 -3.96
C VAL A 40 5.93 15.84 -5.38
N GLY A 41 7.12 15.28 -5.49
CA GLY A 41 7.75 14.97 -6.78
C GLY A 41 6.93 14.00 -7.65
N ILE A 42 6.74 14.34 -8.94
CA ILE A 42 5.90 13.56 -9.86
C ILE A 42 6.49 12.17 -10.15
N MET A 43 7.80 12.06 -10.33
CA MET A 43 8.46 10.81 -10.73
C MET A 43 9.12 10.08 -9.57
N SER A 44 9.65 10.83 -8.62
CA SER A 44 10.42 10.30 -7.48
C SER A 44 10.10 11.12 -6.23
N PRO A 45 8.95 10.85 -5.57
CA PRO A 45 8.64 11.48 -4.28
C PRO A 45 9.70 11.12 -3.25
N SER A 46 10.04 12.08 -2.38
CA SER A 46 10.91 11.78 -1.25
C SER A 46 10.22 10.88 -0.23
N THR A 47 11.00 10.09 0.48
CA THR A 47 10.56 9.25 1.60
C THR A 47 9.75 10.05 2.62
N LEU A 48 10.24 11.23 2.98
CA LEU A 48 9.56 12.15 3.89
C LEU A 48 8.16 12.55 3.38
N SER A 49 8.05 12.89 2.09
CA SER A 49 6.76 13.22 1.49
C SER A 49 5.78 12.05 1.57
N LEU A 50 6.23 10.82 1.27
CA LEU A 50 5.40 9.63 1.36
C LEU A 50 4.91 9.38 2.80
N LEU A 51 5.80 9.50 3.80
CA LEU A 51 5.45 9.35 5.21
C LEU A 51 4.47 10.44 5.68
N LYS A 52 4.65 11.69 5.27
CA LYS A 52 3.72 12.80 5.58
C LYS A 52 2.33 12.57 4.97
N TRP A 53 2.27 11.95 3.81
CA TRP A 53 1.01 11.61 3.14
C TRP A 53 0.33 10.35 3.68
N GLY A 54 1.00 9.59 4.54
CA GLY A 54 0.43 8.43 5.22
C GLY A 54 0.80 7.08 4.59
N ALA A 55 2.02 6.99 4.06
CA ALA A 55 2.62 5.71 3.73
C ALA A 55 2.67 4.80 4.95
N ASP A 56 2.51 3.50 4.75
CA ASP A 56 2.60 2.51 5.81
C ASP A 56 4.06 2.31 6.22
N PHE A 57 4.33 2.41 7.52
CA PHE A 57 5.66 2.28 8.11
C PHE A 57 5.51 1.84 9.56
N GLY A 58 6.00 0.67 9.91
CA GLY A 58 5.78 0.03 11.21
C GLY A 58 6.03 0.93 12.41
N PRO A 59 7.14 1.68 12.48
CA PRO A 59 7.40 2.60 13.58
C PRO A 59 6.32 3.65 13.82
N LEU A 60 5.58 4.05 12.79
CA LEU A 60 4.46 4.99 12.91
C LEU A 60 3.13 4.27 13.02
N THR A 61 2.88 3.30 12.15
CA THR A 61 1.61 2.60 12.04
C THR A 61 1.28 1.81 13.30
N LEU A 62 2.25 1.03 13.81
CA LEU A 62 2.03 0.15 14.97
C LEU A 62 2.11 0.88 16.32
N THR A 63 2.58 2.13 16.33
CA THR A 63 2.69 2.96 17.54
C THR A 63 1.61 4.03 17.65
N GLY A 64 0.62 4.06 16.75
CA GLY A 64 -0.54 4.93 16.89
C GLY A 64 -1.22 5.34 15.58
N ASP A 65 -0.50 5.43 14.46
CA ASP A 65 -1.04 5.91 13.18
C ASP A 65 -1.70 4.75 12.39
N TRP A 66 -2.57 3.97 13.02
CA TRP A 66 -3.26 2.81 12.44
C TRP A 66 -3.94 3.11 11.08
N TRP A 67 -4.36 4.36 10.87
CA TRP A 67 -4.99 4.84 9.64
C TRP A 67 -4.08 4.70 8.40
N ARG A 68 -2.76 4.58 8.60
CA ARG A 68 -1.79 4.35 7.52
C ARG A 68 -2.04 3.04 6.78
N THR A 69 -2.61 2.03 7.44
CA THR A 69 -3.03 0.78 6.77
C THR A 69 -4.10 1.00 5.70
N VAL A 70 -4.85 2.10 5.78
CA VAL A 70 -5.84 2.50 4.77
C VAL A 70 -5.21 3.42 3.74
N THR A 71 -4.54 4.50 4.17
CA THR A 71 -4.04 5.55 3.28
C THR A 71 -2.94 5.08 2.36
N CYS A 72 -2.10 4.16 2.79
CA CYS A 72 -1.02 3.60 1.96
C CYS A 72 -1.54 3.00 0.65
N ASN A 73 -2.77 2.48 0.61
CA ASN A 73 -3.37 1.89 -0.58
C ASN A 73 -3.77 2.92 -1.66
N PHE A 74 -3.63 4.21 -1.38
CA PHE A 74 -3.97 5.30 -2.31
C PHE A 74 -2.78 6.19 -2.66
N ILE A 75 -1.65 6.03 -1.97
CA ILE A 75 -0.42 6.79 -2.18
C ILE A 75 0.46 6.06 -3.19
N HIS A 76 1.09 6.79 -4.13
CA HIS A 76 1.92 6.18 -5.16
C HIS A 76 3.31 6.80 -5.26
N ILE A 77 4.31 5.93 -5.44
CA ILE A 77 5.72 6.33 -5.64
C ILE A 77 5.91 6.71 -7.12
N GLY A 78 5.40 7.90 -7.49
CA GLY A 78 5.55 8.47 -8.83
C GLY A 78 4.50 8.02 -9.85
N ALA A 79 4.48 8.77 -10.96
CA ALA A 79 3.46 8.66 -12.01
C ALA A 79 3.46 7.29 -12.71
N PHE A 80 4.64 6.70 -12.92
CA PHE A 80 4.73 5.39 -13.57
C PHE A 80 4.12 4.28 -12.69
N HIS A 81 4.36 4.33 -11.38
CA HIS A 81 3.77 3.37 -10.42
C HIS A 81 2.24 3.50 -10.39
N LEU A 82 1.72 4.73 -10.35
CA LEU A 82 0.28 4.97 -10.46
C LEU A 82 -0.29 4.41 -11.77
N LEU A 83 0.35 4.71 -12.91
CA LEU A 83 -0.12 4.26 -14.23
C LEU A 83 -0.22 2.74 -14.30
N MET A 84 0.81 2.03 -13.85
CA MET A 84 0.83 0.56 -13.85
C MET A 84 -0.24 -0.03 -12.93
N ASN A 85 -0.44 0.54 -11.74
CA ASN A 85 -1.50 0.14 -10.83
C ASN A 85 -2.89 0.35 -11.43
N MET A 86 -3.15 1.52 -11.99
CA MET A 86 -4.47 1.83 -12.59
C MET A 86 -4.76 0.97 -13.82
N TYR A 87 -3.74 0.66 -14.62
CA TYR A 87 -3.87 -0.29 -15.74
C TYR A 87 -4.24 -1.69 -15.25
N ALA A 88 -3.53 -2.22 -14.24
CA ALA A 88 -3.81 -3.53 -13.66
C ALA A 88 -5.19 -3.56 -12.98
N PHE A 89 -5.55 -2.49 -12.29
CA PHE A 89 -6.85 -2.35 -11.64
C PHE A 89 -7.98 -2.31 -12.66
N MET A 90 -7.85 -1.52 -13.72
CA MET A 90 -8.85 -1.45 -14.78
C MET A 90 -9.07 -2.83 -15.41
N TYR A 91 -7.99 -3.57 -15.69
CA TYR A 91 -8.08 -4.90 -16.28
C TYR A 91 -8.87 -5.89 -15.39
N VAL A 92 -8.50 -6.04 -14.11
CA VAL A 92 -9.21 -6.94 -13.20
C VAL A 92 -10.60 -6.41 -12.85
N GLY A 93 -10.76 -5.10 -12.72
CA GLY A 93 -12.01 -4.45 -12.37
C GLY A 93 -13.09 -4.64 -13.41
N LEU A 94 -12.77 -4.52 -14.69
CA LEU A 94 -13.72 -4.78 -15.79
C LEU A 94 -14.31 -6.19 -15.76
N LEU A 95 -13.50 -7.17 -15.37
CA LEU A 95 -13.91 -8.57 -15.34
C LEU A 95 -14.59 -8.96 -14.02
N LEU A 96 -14.05 -8.47 -12.91
CA LEU A 96 -14.50 -8.89 -11.59
C LEU A 96 -15.75 -8.15 -11.11
N GLU A 97 -15.86 -6.83 -11.36
CA GLU A 97 -17.00 -6.07 -10.87
C GLU A 97 -18.33 -6.53 -11.49
N GLU A 98 -18.30 -6.97 -12.75
CA GLU A 98 -19.47 -7.59 -13.38
C GLU A 98 -19.90 -8.87 -12.66
N LEU A 99 -18.94 -9.65 -12.15
CA LEU A 99 -19.21 -10.91 -11.46
C LEU A 99 -19.73 -10.69 -10.03
N ILE A 100 -19.10 -9.79 -9.26
CA ILE A 100 -19.38 -9.67 -7.82
C ILE A 100 -20.24 -8.46 -7.45
N GLY A 101 -20.39 -7.50 -8.37
CA GLY A 101 -21.11 -6.24 -8.17
C GLY A 101 -20.32 -5.18 -7.40
N GLY A 102 -20.68 -3.90 -7.62
CA GLY A 102 -19.92 -2.74 -7.14
C GLY A 102 -19.70 -2.70 -5.62
N ARG A 103 -20.72 -3.07 -4.80
CA ARG A 103 -20.55 -3.09 -3.34
C ARG A 103 -19.44 -4.05 -2.90
N ARG A 104 -19.49 -5.30 -3.39
CA ARG A 104 -18.46 -6.29 -3.03
C ARG A 104 -17.10 -5.90 -3.58
N MET A 105 -17.07 -5.30 -4.77
CA MET A 105 -15.83 -4.77 -5.38
C MET A 105 -15.17 -3.73 -4.50
N PHE A 106 -15.93 -2.73 -4.04
CA PHE A 106 -15.43 -1.67 -3.16
C PHE A 106 -14.94 -2.21 -1.81
N VAL A 107 -15.76 -3.06 -1.16
CA VAL A 107 -15.41 -3.67 0.13
C VAL A 107 -14.18 -4.56 -0.01
N SER A 108 -14.10 -5.36 -1.08
CA SER A 108 -12.95 -6.23 -1.34
C SER A 108 -11.65 -5.45 -1.50
N TYR A 109 -11.66 -4.34 -2.27
CA TYR A 109 -10.49 -3.49 -2.43
C TYR A 109 -9.95 -3.01 -1.07
N LEU A 110 -10.83 -2.50 -0.21
CA LEU A 110 -10.43 -2.01 1.11
C LEU A 110 -9.95 -3.13 2.03
N LEU A 111 -10.70 -4.24 2.13
CA LEU A 111 -10.36 -5.34 3.03
C LEU A 111 -9.05 -6.02 2.65
N THR A 112 -8.85 -6.29 1.36
CA THR A 112 -7.60 -6.93 0.91
C THR A 112 -6.42 -5.98 1.01
N GLY A 113 -6.63 -4.67 0.86
CA GLY A 113 -5.62 -3.65 1.13
C GLY A 113 -5.21 -3.60 2.62
N LEU A 114 -6.17 -3.67 3.54
CA LEU A 114 -5.89 -3.76 4.98
C LEU A 114 -5.08 -5.02 5.33
N CYS A 115 -5.49 -6.18 4.79
CA CYS A 115 -4.78 -7.44 5.01
C CYS A 115 -3.37 -7.42 4.38
N SER A 116 -3.23 -6.78 3.23
CA SER A 116 -1.96 -6.54 2.54
C SER A 116 -1.01 -5.72 3.42
N ALA A 117 -1.48 -4.57 3.93
CA ALA A 117 -0.69 -3.72 4.83
C ALA A 117 -0.28 -4.47 6.11
N ALA A 118 -1.21 -5.19 6.75
CA ALA A 118 -0.89 -5.97 7.95
C ALA A 118 0.14 -7.07 7.67
N PHE A 119 0.08 -7.73 6.50
CA PHE A 119 1.06 -8.76 6.13
C PHE A 119 2.43 -8.15 5.82
N SER A 120 2.47 -6.98 5.16
CA SER A 120 3.69 -6.21 4.95
C SER A 120 4.34 -5.80 6.28
N LEU A 121 3.58 -5.24 7.21
CA LEU A 121 4.04 -4.89 8.56
C LEU A 121 4.59 -6.08 9.33
N TYR A 122 3.99 -7.26 9.17
CA TYR A 122 4.47 -8.49 9.80
C TYR A 122 5.82 -8.94 9.23
N MET A 123 6.00 -8.85 7.92
CA MET A 123 7.20 -9.36 7.24
C MET A 123 8.33 -8.35 7.19
N HIS A 124 8.00 -7.08 7.01
CA HIS A 124 8.94 -6.00 6.70
C HIS A 124 8.48 -4.66 7.30
N GLY A 125 8.13 -4.64 8.60
CA GLY A 125 7.60 -3.44 9.26
C GLY A 125 8.50 -2.20 9.22
N GLU A 126 9.78 -2.37 8.93
CA GLU A 126 10.78 -1.30 8.83
C GLU A 126 10.88 -0.70 7.41
N THR A 127 10.16 -1.26 6.45
CA THR A 127 10.11 -0.72 5.10
C THR A 127 8.85 0.11 4.87
N ILE A 128 8.98 1.14 4.02
CA ILE A 128 7.83 1.95 3.63
C ILE A 128 7.04 1.21 2.56
N SER A 129 5.75 1.01 2.81
CA SER A 129 4.83 0.39 1.87
C SER A 129 3.77 1.37 1.38
N THR A 130 3.61 1.49 0.07
CA THR A 130 2.61 2.34 -0.58
C THR A 130 2.17 1.75 -1.91
N GLY A 131 0.96 2.05 -2.31
CA GLY A 131 0.39 1.70 -3.61
C GLY A 131 -0.87 0.87 -3.52
N ALA A 132 -1.70 0.98 -4.52
CA ALA A 132 -2.93 0.20 -4.67
C ALA A 132 -2.65 -1.30 -4.93
N SER A 133 -1.39 -1.67 -5.17
CA SER A 133 -1.03 -3.00 -5.67
C SER A 133 -1.46 -4.14 -4.75
N GLY A 134 -1.35 -3.98 -3.42
CA GLY A 134 -1.82 -4.98 -2.47
C GLY A 134 -3.32 -5.25 -2.58
N SER A 135 -4.14 -4.20 -2.66
CA SER A 135 -5.59 -4.31 -2.94
C SER A 135 -5.85 -4.96 -4.29
N ILE A 136 -5.12 -4.55 -5.34
CA ILE A 136 -5.25 -5.10 -6.70
C ILE A 136 -4.92 -6.59 -6.72
N PHE A 137 -3.83 -7.02 -6.07
CA PHE A 137 -3.52 -8.44 -5.92
C PHE A 137 -4.63 -9.19 -5.19
N GLY A 138 -5.28 -8.55 -4.20
CA GLY A 138 -6.47 -9.08 -3.55
C GLY A 138 -7.62 -9.32 -4.54
N LEU A 139 -7.89 -8.37 -5.43
CA LEU A 139 -8.89 -8.54 -6.48
C LEU A 139 -8.52 -9.67 -7.45
N TYR A 140 -7.25 -9.81 -7.82
CA TYR A 140 -6.77 -10.96 -8.59
C TYR A 140 -6.95 -12.27 -7.84
N GLY A 141 -6.75 -12.28 -6.51
CA GLY A 141 -7.02 -13.44 -5.65
C GLY A 141 -8.48 -13.86 -5.68
N ILE A 142 -9.41 -12.91 -5.55
CA ILE A 142 -10.86 -13.17 -5.68
C ILE A 142 -11.16 -13.74 -7.06
N PHE A 143 -10.65 -13.12 -8.11
CA PHE A 143 -10.90 -13.56 -9.47
C PHE A 143 -10.35 -14.97 -9.73
N LEU A 144 -9.18 -15.29 -9.19
CA LEU A 144 -8.61 -16.64 -9.24
C LEU A 144 -9.53 -17.66 -8.58
N ALA A 145 -10.12 -17.37 -7.42
CA ALA A 145 -11.09 -18.25 -6.76
C ALA A 145 -12.32 -18.49 -7.64
N PHE A 146 -12.84 -17.46 -8.30
CA PHE A 146 -13.95 -17.60 -9.26
C PHE A 146 -13.58 -18.50 -10.44
N LEU A 147 -12.40 -18.30 -11.02
CA LEU A 147 -11.94 -19.14 -12.15
C LEU A 147 -11.75 -20.59 -11.75
N LEU A 148 -11.37 -20.88 -10.52
CA LEU A 148 -11.15 -22.26 -10.05
C LEU A 148 -12.44 -22.96 -9.63
N PHE A 149 -13.36 -22.26 -8.97
CA PHE A 149 -14.49 -22.88 -8.25
C PHE A 149 -15.87 -22.46 -8.75
N HIS A 150 -15.98 -21.44 -9.62
CA HIS A 150 -17.23 -21.02 -10.22
C HIS A 150 -17.41 -21.61 -11.63
N ARG A 151 -18.68 -21.74 -12.08
CA ARG A 151 -18.98 -22.28 -13.42
C ARG A 151 -18.73 -21.22 -14.51
N ILE A 152 -17.49 -21.16 -14.98
CA ILE A 152 -17.08 -20.37 -16.15
C ILE A 152 -16.81 -21.34 -17.31
N ALA A 153 -17.18 -20.96 -18.53
CA ALA A 153 -16.94 -21.79 -19.72
C ALA A 153 -15.46 -22.16 -19.83
N LYS A 154 -15.18 -23.43 -20.13
CA LYS A 154 -13.82 -24.02 -20.06
C LYS A 154 -12.78 -23.25 -20.88
N GLU A 155 -13.17 -22.79 -22.06
CA GLU A 155 -12.31 -22.07 -22.99
C GLU A 155 -11.91 -20.71 -22.44
N GLN A 156 -12.89 -19.94 -21.96
CA GLN A 156 -12.66 -18.62 -21.33
C GLN A 156 -11.84 -18.78 -20.04
N ARG A 157 -12.16 -19.77 -19.20
CA ARG A 157 -11.48 -20.04 -17.95
C ARG A 157 -9.99 -20.30 -18.16
N LYS A 158 -9.62 -21.13 -19.17
CA LYS A 158 -8.22 -21.45 -19.47
C LYS A 158 -7.44 -20.17 -19.86
N ALA A 159 -8.00 -19.38 -20.77
CA ALA A 159 -7.35 -18.13 -21.22
C ALA A 159 -7.14 -17.14 -20.07
N LEU A 160 -8.18 -16.91 -19.26
CA LEU A 160 -8.13 -16.00 -18.12
C LEU A 160 -7.17 -16.48 -17.02
N LEU A 161 -7.20 -17.78 -16.68
CA LEU A 161 -6.26 -18.37 -15.73
C LEU A 161 -4.81 -18.20 -16.19
N THR A 162 -4.53 -18.47 -17.46
CA THR A 162 -3.18 -18.31 -18.01
C THR A 162 -2.74 -16.86 -17.90
N SER A 163 -3.59 -15.90 -18.31
CA SER A 163 -3.30 -14.47 -18.22
C SER A 163 -3.00 -14.01 -16.79
N ILE A 164 -3.86 -14.42 -15.83
CA ILE A 164 -3.68 -14.06 -14.42
C ILE A 164 -2.43 -14.67 -13.83
N LEU A 165 -2.19 -15.96 -14.07
CA LEU A 165 -1.01 -16.63 -13.54
C LEU A 165 0.29 -16.03 -14.09
N ILE A 166 0.31 -15.64 -15.36
CA ILE A 166 1.45 -14.92 -15.96
C ILE A 166 1.59 -13.56 -15.29
N PHE A 167 0.51 -12.78 -15.17
CA PHE A 167 0.56 -11.45 -14.55
C PHE A 167 1.02 -11.52 -13.09
N VAL A 168 0.38 -12.34 -12.28
CA VAL A 168 0.71 -12.49 -10.85
C VAL A 168 2.12 -13.05 -10.70
N GLY A 169 2.46 -14.13 -11.44
CA GLY A 169 3.78 -14.74 -11.38
C GLY A 169 4.89 -13.79 -11.80
N TYR A 170 4.70 -13.04 -12.90
CA TYR A 170 5.66 -12.04 -13.35
C TYR A 170 5.89 -10.95 -12.30
N ASN A 171 4.79 -10.39 -11.74
CA ASN A 171 4.91 -9.33 -10.74
C ASN A 171 5.56 -9.82 -9.44
N LEU A 172 5.27 -11.06 -8.98
CA LEU A 172 5.92 -11.63 -7.80
C LEU A 172 7.41 -11.91 -8.03
N VAL A 173 7.79 -12.42 -9.21
CA VAL A 173 9.20 -12.62 -9.56
C VAL A 173 9.92 -11.28 -9.72
N TYR A 174 9.30 -10.32 -10.40
CA TYR A 174 9.86 -8.98 -10.55
C TYR A 174 9.97 -8.27 -9.19
N GLY A 175 9.00 -8.47 -8.31
CA GLY A 175 8.97 -7.94 -6.95
C GLY A 175 10.03 -8.55 -6.01
N MET A 176 10.76 -9.59 -6.42
CA MET A 176 11.95 -10.05 -5.68
C MET A 176 13.13 -9.08 -5.82
N LYS A 177 13.04 -8.11 -6.73
CA LYS A 177 13.98 -7.00 -6.80
C LYS A 177 13.70 -6.02 -5.66
N ALA A 178 14.75 -5.35 -5.23
CA ALA A 178 14.66 -4.32 -4.20
C ALA A 178 13.66 -3.20 -4.60
N GLY A 179 12.90 -2.71 -3.63
CA GLY A 179 11.96 -1.60 -3.81
C GLY A 179 10.50 -1.99 -4.09
N ILE A 180 10.17 -3.28 -4.18
CA ILE A 180 8.80 -3.75 -4.34
C ILE A 180 8.38 -4.57 -3.12
N ASP A 181 7.25 -4.22 -2.54
CA ASP A 181 6.69 -4.91 -1.38
C ASP A 181 5.93 -6.18 -1.79
N ASN A 182 6.70 -7.25 -1.97
CA ASN A 182 6.13 -8.56 -2.26
C ASN A 182 5.28 -9.14 -1.12
N ALA A 183 5.56 -8.76 0.13
CA ALA A 183 4.75 -9.20 1.26
C ALA A 183 3.34 -8.62 1.13
N ALA A 184 3.21 -7.34 0.81
CA ALA A 184 1.92 -6.73 0.51
C ALA A 184 1.17 -7.45 -0.62
N HIS A 185 1.85 -7.77 -1.72
CA HIS A 185 1.25 -8.51 -2.84
C HIS A 185 0.72 -9.89 -2.42
N ILE A 186 1.52 -10.65 -1.67
CA ILE A 186 1.15 -11.99 -1.18
C ILE A 186 -0.03 -11.89 -0.18
N GLY A 187 0.04 -10.96 0.78
CA GLY A 187 -1.01 -10.72 1.77
C GLY A 187 -2.35 -10.38 1.10
N GLY A 188 -2.33 -9.49 0.10
CA GLY A 188 -3.48 -9.15 -0.71
C GLY A 188 -4.02 -10.36 -1.47
N LEU A 189 -3.17 -11.06 -2.23
CA LEU A 189 -3.56 -12.23 -3.03
C LEU A 189 -4.22 -13.32 -2.18
N LEU A 190 -3.63 -13.67 -1.03
CA LEU A 190 -4.15 -14.72 -0.14
C LEU A 190 -5.48 -14.32 0.50
N SER A 191 -5.57 -13.12 1.06
CA SER A 191 -6.82 -12.63 1.67
C SER A 191 -7.94 -12.51 0.63
N GLY A 192 -7.63 -12.03 -0.56
CA GLY A 192 -8.56 -11.97 -1.67
C GLY A 192 -9.00 -13.36 -2.15
N PHE A 193 -8.09 -14.31 -2.23
CA PHE A 193 -8.44 -15.69 -2.62
C PHE A 193 -9.43 -16.34 -1.63
N VAL A 194 -9.19 -16.18 -0.32
CA VAL A 194 -10.12 -16.66 0.72
C VAL A 194 -11.48 -15.97 0.60
N LEU A 195 -11.50 -14.65 0.44
CA LEU A 195 -12.73 -13.88 0.26
C LEU A 195 -13.49 -14.31 -1.01
N GLY A 196 -12.76 -14.58 -2.08
CA GLY A 196 -13.29 -15.10 -3.34
C GLY A 196 -13.97 -16.47 -3.18
N ILE A 197 -13.37 -17.39 -2.41
CA ILE A 197 -14.00 -18.70 -2.08
C ILE A 197 -15.32 -18.45 -1.34
N ILE A 198 -15.36 -17.53 -0.37
CA ILE A 198 -16.58 -17.20 0.38
C ILE A 198 -17.67 -16.69 -0.57
N TYR A 199 -17.33 -15.80 -1.50
CA TYR A 199 -18.28 -15.31 -2.51
C TYR A 199 -18.78 -16.44 -3.41
N VAL A 200 -17.90 -17.32 -3.89
CA VAL A 200 -18.29 -18.49 -4.70
C VAL A 200 -19.23 -19.43 -3.93
N VAL A 201 -18.96 -19.65 -2.65
CA VAL A 201 -19.87 -20.42 -1.77
C VAL A 201 -21.23 -19.72 -1.66
N GLY A 202 -21.22 -18.39 -1.48
CA GLY A 202 -22.43 -17.57 -1.47
C GLY A 202 -23.28 -17.77 -2.73
N TYR A 203 -22.67 -17.82 -3.91
CA TYR A 203 -23.39 -18.02 -5.18
C TYR A 203 -24.03 -19.40 -5.36
N LYS A 204 -23.77 -20.36 -4.48
CA LYS A 204 -24.48 -21.64 -4.48
C LYS A 204 -25.90 -21.55 -3.90
N PHE A 205 -26.21 -20.48 -3.18
CA PHE A 205 -27.56 -20.24 -2.66
C PHE A 205 -28.43 -19.60 -3.73
N GLU A 206 -29.65 -20.08 -3.88
CA GLU A 206 -30.60 -19.57 -4.88
C GLU A 206 -31.14 -18.18 -4.48
N LYS A 207 -31.31 -17.93 -3.16
CA LYS A 207 -31.92 -16.70 -2.64
C LYS A 207 -30.88 -15.56 -2.61
N PRO A 208 -31.13 -14.40 -3.25
CA PRO A 208 -30.21 -13.25 -3.23
C PRO A 208 -29.86 -12.79 -1.82
N ASP A 209 -30.80 -12.82 -0.87
CA ASP A 209 -30.56 -12.44 0.51
C ASP A 209 -29.57 -13.39 1.21
N ALA A 210 -29.64 -14.69 0.94
CA ALA A 210 -28.69 -15.65 1.47
C ALA A 210 -27.29 -15.40 0.88
N GLN A 211 -27.18 -15.12 -0.43
CA GLN A 211 -25.91 -14.75 -1.06
C GLN A 211 -25.31 -13.49 -0.42
N ARG A 212 -26.15 -12.47 -0.19
CA ARG A 212 -25.74 -11.23 0.47
C ARG A 212 -25.26 -11.50 1.90
N THR A 213 -26.02 -12.28 2.67
CA THR A 213 -25.68 -12.63 4.06
C THR A 213 -24.35 -13.35 4.16
N VAL A 214 -24.12 -14.39 3.34
CA VAL A 214 -22.84 -15.11 3.30
C VAL A 214 -21.68 -14.16 2.98
N SER A 215 -21.86 -13.25 2.02
CA SER A 215 -20.84 -12.28 1.67
C SER A 215 -20.51 -11.35 2.83
N ILE A 216 -21.52 -10.80 3.50
CA ILE A 216 -21.34 -9.90 4.65
C ILE A 216 -20.64 -10.61 5.81
N ILE A 217 -21.06 -11.84 6.13
CA ILE A 217 -20.42 -12.64 7.19
C ILE A 217 -18.95 -12.89 6.84
N GLY A 218 -18.65 -13.23 5.59
CA GLY A 218 -17.27 -13.43 5.15
C GLY A 218 -16.43 -12.16 5.19
N GLU A 219 -16.98 -11.04 4.75
CA GLU A 219 -16.33 -9.72 4.81
C GLU A 219 -16.01 -9.32 6.25
N LEU A 220 -16.98 -9.50 7.17
CA LEU A 220 -16.79 -9.27 8.60
C LEU A 220 -15.75 -10.23 9.19
N GLY A 221 -15.74 -11.50 8.78
CA GLY A 221 -14.74 -12.48 9.20
C GLY A 221 -13.32 -12.07 8.80
N ILE A 222 -13.11 -11.66 7.56
CA ILE A 222 -11.81 -11.15 7.09
C ILE A 222 -11.41 -9.88 7.85
N PHE A 223 -12.35 -8.97 8.10
CA PHE A 223 -12.09 -7.76 8.90
C PHE A 223 -11.71 -8.10 10.34
N CYS A 224 -12.38 -9.06 10.97
CA CYS A 224 -12.02 -9.52 12.32
C CYS A 224 -10.63 -10.16 12.35
N ILE A 225 -10.27 -10.95 11.33
CA ILE A 225 -8.92 -11.53 11.20
C ILE A 225 -7.88 -10.41 11.08
N PHE A 226 -8.15 -9.40 10.23
CA PHE A 226 -7.28 -8.23 10.13
C PHE A 226 -7.11 -7.54 11.49
N LEU A 227 -8.21 -7.19 12.18
CA LEU A 227 -8.16 -6.52 13.48
C LEU A 227 -7.38 -7.32 14.52
N PHE A 228 -7.62 -8.64 14.59
CA PHE A 228 -6.92 -9.52 15.51
C PHE A 228 -5.41 -9.59 15.22
N SER A 229 -5.05 -9.76 13.94
CA SER A 229 -3.65 -9.78 13.52
C SER A 229 -2.97 -8.43 13.79
N PHE A 230 -3.63 -7.32 13.49
CA PHE A 230 -3.12 -5.99 13.73
C PHE A 230 -2.93 -5.70 15.24
N MET A 231 -3.88 -6.13 16.07
CA MET A 231 -3.72 -6.03 17.55
C MET A 231 -2.51 -6.83 18.06
N ILE A 232 -2.25 -8.01 17.49
CA ILE A 232 -1.06 -8.79 17.85
C ILE A 232 0.21 -8.02 17.46
N LEU A 233 0.26 -7.43 16.27
CA LEU A 233 1.40 -6.63 15.81
C LEU A 233 1.64 -5.43 16.75
N CYS A 234 0.58 -4.69 17.10
CA CYS A 234 0.67 -3.56 18.03
C CYS A 234 1.13 -3.97 19.46
N LYS A 235 0.85 -5.19 19.89
CA LYS A 235 1.33 -5.70 21.20
C LYS A 235 2.78 -6.16 21.18
N ASN A 236 3.30 -6.54 20.02
CA ASN A 236 4.65 -7.07 19.84
C ASN A 236 5.55 -6.10 19.06
N VAL A 237 5.37 -4.81 19.29
CA VAL A 237 6.15 -3.75 18.64
C VAL A 237 7.62 -3.85 19.05
N PRO A 238 8.58 -3.82 18.12
CA PRO A 238 10.00 -3.74 18.43
C PRO A 238 10.32 -2.54 19.33
N PRO A 239 11.23 -2.67 20.33
CA PRO A 239 11.56 -1.59 21.27
C PRO A 239 12.01 -0.28 20.61
N LEU A 240 12.59 -0.36 19.42
CA LEU A 240 13.06 0.79 18.64
C LEU A 240 11.92 1.64 18.06
N TYR A 241 10.74 1.07 17.79
CA TYR A 241 9.64 1.78 17.11
C TYR A 241 9.10 3.00 17.90
N PRO A 242 8.84 2.90 19.22
CA PRO A 242 8.45 4.07 19.99
C PRO A 242 9.50 5.20 20.01
N GLU A 243 10.78 4.86 19.88
CA GLU A 243 11.86 5.84 19.82
C GLU A 243 11.85 6.58 18.49
N ILE A 244 11.79 5.85 17.37
CA ILE A 244 11.64 6.43 16.02
C ILE A 244 10.40 7.33 15.97
N ARG A 245 9.28 6.92 16.61
CA ARG A 245 8.08 7.74 16.67
C ARG A 245 8.31 9.06 17.41
N LYS A 246 9.00 9.05 18.55
CA LYS A 246 9.34 10.28 19.28
C LYS A 246 10.19 11.24 18.43
N GLU A 247 11.16 10.70 17.70
CA GLU A 247 12.00 11.47 16.78
C GLU A 247 11.19 12.05 15.63
N TRP A 248 10.25 11.28 15.08
CA TRP A 248 9.29 11.78 14.10
C TRP A 248 8.46 12.95 14.65
N GLU A 249 7.87 12.80 15.83
CA GLU A 249 7.03 13.79 16.48
C GLU A 249 7.83 15.06 16.90
N SER A 250 9.10 14.92 17.24
CA SER A 250 10.00 16.05 17.55
C SER A 250 10.49 16.82 16.33
N GLY A 251 10.24 16.33 15.11
CA GLY A 251 10.73 16.91 13.86
C GLY A 251 12.20 16.63 13.56
N ILE A 252 12.89 15.85 14.39
CA ILE A 252 14.31 15.48 14.18
C ILE A 252 14.47 14.72 12.87
N VAL A 253 13.60 13.73 12.62
CA VAL A 253 13.62 12.94 11.38
C VAL A 253 13.43 13.84 10.16
N GLU A 254 12.55 14.83 10.24
CA GLU A 254 12.33 15.78 9.16
C GLU A 254 13.58 16.66 8.92
N ALA A 255 14.16 17.20 9.98
CA ALA A 255 15.38 18.01 9.90
C ALA A 255 16.57 17.22 9.34
N TYR A 256 16.72 15.96 9.74
CA TYR A 256 17.75 15.06 9.20
C TYR A 256 17.54 14.78 7.70
N LEU A 257 16.32 14.41 7.29
CA LEU A 257 16.02 14.11 5.88
C LEU A 257 16.10 15.35 4.97
N ASN A 258 15.97 16.54 5.52
CA ASN A 258 16.15 17.80 4.80
C ASN A 258 17.63 18.25 4.75
N GLY A 259 18.56 17.54 5.40
CA GLY A 259 19.97 17.92 5.50
C GLY A 259 20.23 19.10 6.40
N GLU A 260 19.32 19.42 7.33
CA GLU A 260 19.44 20.49 8.30
C GLU A 260 20.26 20.06 9.55
N LEU A 261 20.44 18.76 9.75
CA LEU A 261 21.26 18.14 10.78
C LEU A 261 22.41 17.38 10.10
N GLU A 262 23.65 17.71 10.50
CA GLU A 262 24.84 16.94 10.10
C GLU A 262 25.04 15.76 11.05
N GLU A 263 25.52 14.61 10.53
CA GLU A 263 26.01 13.53 11.36
C GLU A 263 27.23 14.00 12.15
N GLU A 264 27.18 13.96 13.48
CA GLU A 264 28.40 14.07 14.28
C GLU A 264 29.25 12.81 14.02
N ASN A 265 30.19 12.94 13.08
CA ASN A 265 31.24 11.96 12.91
C ASN A 265 32.07 11.94 14.21
N GLU A 266 32.08 10.84 14.95
CA GLU A 266 32.89 10.59 16.16
C GLU A 266 34.42 10.70 15.90
N ASN A 267 34.86 11.16 14.75
CA ASN A 267 36.27 11.30 14.35
C ASN A 267 36.80 12.73 14.35
N SER A 268 36.18 13.71 15.00
CA SER A 268 36.82 15.02 15.18
C SER A 268 37.46 15.19 16.55
N ASN A 269 38.44 14.34 16.87
CA ASN A 269 39.57 14.77 17.68
C ASN A 269 40.51 15.58 16.78
N HIS A 270 40.40 16.88 16.81
CA HIS A 270 41.43 17.90 16.86
C HIS A 270 40.97 19.27 16.38
N SER A 271 41.19 20.16 17.29
CA SER A 271 41.38 21.63 17.08
C SER A 271 40.22 22.52 17.49
N ALA A 272 40.21 22.82 18.78
CA ALA A 272 39.78 24.11 19.27
C ALA A 272 40.53 25.22 18.55
N VAL A 273 39.89 26.33 18.19
CA VAL A 273 40.21 27.74 18.48
C VAL A 273 39.40 28.67 17.59
N ASN A 274 38.76 29.54 18.30
CA ASN A 274 38.32 30.91 18.02
C ASN A 274 36.83 31.17 17.82
N ALA A 275 36.35 31.70 18.92
CA ALA A 275 35.12 32.49 19.01
C ALA A 275 35.22 33.76 18.12
N THR A 276 34.14 34.15 17.52
CA THR A 276 33.41 35.42 17.74
C THR A 276 32.24 35.51 16.75
N ASP A 277 31.15 35.89 17.34
CA ASP A 277 30.06 36.76 16.85
C ASP A 277 28.77 36.17 16.25
N ASN A 278 27.78 36.27 17.13
CA ASN A 278 26.47 36.88 16.95
C ASN A 278 25.28 36.07 16.39
N LEU A 279 24.44 35.73 17.38
CA LEU A 279 22.97 35.97 17.38
C LEU A 279 22.20 35.65 16.07
N SER A 280 21.83 34.43 15.88
CA SER A 280 20.51 33.96 15.41
C SER A 280 20.43 32.45 15.15
N SER A 281 21.02 31.64 16.00
CA SER A 281 20.83 30.21 15.91
C SER A 281 20.40 29.66 17.27
N ARG A 282 19.13 29.30 17.40
CA ARG A 282 18.77 28.28 18.37
C ARG A 282 19.56 27.05 18.00
N LYS A 283 20.60 26.72 18.78
CA LYS A 283 21.28 25.42 18.70
C LYS A 283 20.22 24.36 18.96
N VAL A 284 19.84 23.63 17.92
CA VAL A 284 19.23 22.32 18.09
C VAL A 284 20.30 21.47 18.78
N PRO A 285 19.99 20.74 19.87
CA PRO A 285 20.95 19.88 20.52
C PRO A 285 21.53 18.90 19.49
N ALA A 286 22.84 18.66 19.53
CA ALA A 286 23.48 17.65 18.73
C ALA A 286 22.75 16.32 18.94
N TYR A 287 22.35 15.69 17.86
CA TYR A 287 21.62 14.41 17.89
C TYR A 287 22.64 13.27 18.04
N THR A 288 22.53 12.53 19.13
CA THR A 288 23.21 11.23 19.29
C THR A 288 22.18 10.12 19.03
N PRO A 289 22.38 9.26 18.02
CA PRO A 289 21.50 8.14 17.78
C PRO A 289 21.36 7.25 19.02
N VAL A 290 20.13 6.90 19.40
CA VAL A 290 19.89 5.99 20.52
C VAL A 290 20.19 4.58 20.05
N GLY A 291 21.40 4.08 20.34
CA GLY A 291 21.85 2.72 20.06
C GLY A 291 23.27 2.71 19.50
N ASN A 292 24.09 1.80 20.02
CA ASN A 292 25.49 1.61 19.60
C ASN A 292 25.66 0.95 18.22
N ASP A 293 24.63 0.95 17.38
CA ASP A 293 24.65 0.37 16.05
C ASP A 293 24.02 1.34 15.05
N ASP A 294 24.75 1.62 13.97
CA ASP A 294 24.34 2.39 12.79
C ASP A 294 23.11 1.82 12.07
N THR A 295 22.33 0.96 12.73
CA THR A 295 21.32 0.13 12.12
C THR A 295 20.13 0.92 11.60
N TRP A 296 19.60 1.91 12.34
CA TRP A 296 18.43 2.62 11.85
C TRP A 296 18.78 3.68 10.78
N LEU A 297 19.97 4.30 10.86
CA LEU A 297 20.51 5.15 9.78
C LEU A 297 20.74 4.33 8.52
N SER A 298 21.23 3.10 8.65
CA SER A 298 21.37 2.18 7.52
C SER A 298 20.00 1.78 6.92
N TYR A 299 18.94 1.70 7.72
CA TYR A 299 17.56 1.49 7.23
C TYR A 299 17.01 2.72 6.51
N TYR A 300 17.27 3.93 7.03
CA TYR A 300 16.91 5.18 6.34
C TYR A 300 17.72 5.36 5.06
N ASP A 301 19.03 5.08 5.08
CA ASP A 301 19.91 5.12 3.92
C ASP A 301 19.53 4.04 2.90
N ALA A 302 19.09 2.86 3.33
CA ALA A 302 18.53 1.87 2.45
C ALA A 302 17.22 2.37 1.82
N ALA A 303 16.31 2.95 2.58
CA ALA A 303 15.05 3.50 2.07
C ALA A 303 15.28 4.69 1.11
N THR A 304 16.26 5.57 1.38
CA THR A 304 16.63 6.68 0.49
C THR A 304 17.40 6.24 -0.75
N LYS A 305 18.28 5.26 -0.64
CA LYS A 305 18.95 4.65 -1.81
C LYS A 305 17.97 3.95 -2.74
N PHE A 306 16.86 3.42 -2.22
CA PHE A 306 15.78 2.86 -3.03
C PHE A 306 15.00 3.92 -3.81
N SER A 307 14.84 5.14 -3.30
CA SER A 307 14.17 6.24 -4.01
C SER A 307 15.00 6.84 -5.14
N CYS A 308 16.32 6.63 -5.18
CA CYS A 308 17.25 7.20 -6.17
C CYS A 308 17.56 6.27 -7.36
N GLN A 309 17.01 5.07 -7.44
CA GLN A 309 17.32 4.11 -8.50
C GLN A 309 16.17 3.82 -9.49
N TYR A 310 15.14 4.69 -9.54
CA TYR A 310 14.08 4.59 -10.55
C TYR A 310 13.89 5.88 -11.32
#